data_2162ada9b6c1cc6fca136a558a0786e9
#
_entry.id   2162ada9b6c1cc6fca136a558a0786e9
#
_cell.length_a   1.000
_cell.length_b   1.000
_cell.length_c   1.000
_cell.angle_alpha   90.00
_cell.angle_beta   90.00
_cell.angle_gamma   90.00
#
_symmetry.space_group_name_H-M   'P 1'
#
loop_
_entity.id
_entity.type
_entity.pdbx_description
1 polymer ?
#
loop_
_entity_poly.entity_id
_entity_poly.type
_entity_poly.pdbx_seq_one_letter_code
_entity_poly.pdbx_strand_id
1 'polypeptide(L)'
;MYVDFMNYMGHCNFELVPKWLFDVFPPLKYLMYTPSFHSLHHTQFRTNYSLFMPFYDYVYGTIDKSSDEQYERSLKGKEERPHVVHLTHLTNLQSIYHLRFGFSSLASKPYTPKYYMWIMWPLTLASMLLTWIYGTAFTAERNRFKKLIMETRVVPRYIFQYKSSSERDAINTLIEKAILQSEEEGAKVISLGLLNQGSALNGYGELYLKRNSLLKTKIVDGTSLAVAGVLNSVPKGTNSILLVGNLSKMAYFLSLTLCKRGVQVEMVQKDKYELLKLQLPPELHGHLVLSDSYASEVWLVGDGVTDQEQLRASKGIRFIPFTQFPPKLVRKDCIYHCTPAMVVPRTYENLHTCENWLPRSVMSAWRVAGIVHALEEWNGHECGDTVTGVEKAWHAALAHGFLPFQGCKLG
;
A
#
# COMPACT_ATOMS: atom_id res chain seq x y z
N MET A 1 21.49 -17.23 -12.41
CA MET A 1 22.09 -16.30 -11.43
C MET A 1 22.35 -14.89 -11.99
N TYR A 2 23.20 -14.69 -13.04
CA TYR A 2 23.44 -13.34 -13.61
C TYR A 2 22.15 -12.73 -14.22
N VAL A 3 21.43 -13.47 -15.03
CA VAL A 3 20.16 -12.99 -15.64
C VAL A 3 19.13 -12.63 -14.59
N ASP A 4 18.99 -13.43 -13.53
CA ASP A 4 18.06 -13.16 -12.44
C ASP A 4 18.48 -11.90 -11.68
N PHE A 5 19.79 -11.76 -11.41
CA PHE A 5 20.35 -10.56 -10.78
C PHE A 5 20.04 -9.31 -11.62
N MET A 6 20.31 -9.33 -12.92
CA MET A 6 20.05 -8.22 -13.82
C MET A 6 18.56 -7.89 -13.92
N ASN A 7 17.71 -8.91 -14.01
CA ASN A 7 16.26 -8.72 -14.02
C ASN A 7 15.76 -8.06 -12.72
N TYR A 8 16.28 -8.49 -11.58
CA TYR A 8 15.92 -7.90 -10.29
C TYR A 8 16.44 -6.47 -10.15
N MET A 9 17.66 -6.21 -10.58
CA MET A 9 18.26 -4.88 -10.56
C MET A 9 17.47 -3.91 -11.46
N GLY A 10 17.07 -4.34 -12.66
CA GLY A 10 16.32 -3.52 -13.60
C GLY A 10 14.95 -3.09 -13.09
N HIS A 11 14.38 -3.84 -12.17
CA HIS A 11 13.10 -3.50 -11.54
C HIS A 11 13.23 -2.65 -10.25
N CYS A 12 14.45 -2.23 -9.89
CA CYS A 12 14.63 -1.25 -8.82
C CYS A 12 14.22 0.15 -9.29
N ASN A 13 13.60 0.91 -8.40
CA ASN A 13 13.21 2.31 -8.67
C ASN A 13 14.28 3.33 -8.22
N PHE A 14 15.50 2.89 -8.07
CA PHE A 14 16.65 3.72 -7.75
C PHE A 14 17.89 3.14 -8.43
N GLU A 15 18.82 4.02 -8.77
CA GLU A 15 20.06 3.60 -9.43
C GLU A 15 21.01 2.91 -8.44
N LEU A 16 21.34 1.65 -8.72
CA LEU A 16 22.28 0.87 -7.93
C LEU A 16 23.73 1.06 -8.40
N VAL A 17 23.91 1.31 -9.70
CA VAL A 17 25.22 1.43 -10.33
C VAL A 17 25.62 2.90 -10.36
N PRO A 18 26.70 3.28 -9.66
CA PRO A 18 27.15 4.65 -9.66
C PRO A 18 27.84 5.02 -11.00
N LYS A 19 27.72 6.28 -11.42
CA LYS A 19 28.28 6.77 -12.71
C LYS A 19 29.77 6.50 -12.85
N TRP A 20 30.54 6.69 -11.78
CA TRP A 20 31.99 6.47 -11.81
C TRP A 20 32.40 5.08 -12.27
N LEU A 21 31.56 4.06 -12.04
CA LEU A 21 31.86 2.69 -12.44
C LEU A 21 31.82 2.54 -13.97
N PHE A 22 30.89 3.20 -14.65
CA PHE A 22 30.83 3.26 -16.10
C PHE A 22 31.92 4.15 -16.71
N ASP A 23 32.33 5.21 -16.00
CA ASP A 23 33.40 6.11 -16.43
C ASP A 23 34.76 5.41 -16.37
N VAL A 24 35.03 4.62 -15.30
CA VAL A 24 36.27 3.86 -15.13
C VAL A 24 36.34 2.63 -16.04
N PHE A 25 35.20 1.95 -16.23
CA PHE A 25 35.10 0.74 -17.04
C PHE A 25 33.95 0.82 -18.07
N PRO A 26 34.13 1.58 -19.17
CA PRO A 26 33.09 1.82 -20.16
C PRO A 26 32.42 0.55 -20.76
N PRO A 27 33.14 -0.58 -20.96
CA PRO A 27 32.51 -1.80 -21.46
C PRO A 27 31.37 -2.34 -20.59
N LEU A 28 31.34 -1.99 -19.30
CA LEU A 28 30.30 -2.42 -18.38
C LEU A 28 28.90 -1.92 -18.82
N LYS A 29 28.84 -0.76 -19.49
CA LYS A 29 27.61 -0.21 -20.04
C LYS A 29 26.93 -1.13 -21.06
N TYR A 30 27.68 -1.98 -21.72
CA TYR A 30 27.17 -2.99 -22.68
C TYR A 30 26.80 -4.30 -22.01
N LEU A 31 27.37 -4.58 -20.84
CA LEU A 31 27.16 -5.84 -20.12
C LEU A 31 26.01 -5.78 -19.13
N MET A 32 25.77 -4.62 -18.52
CA MET A 32 24.69 -4.46 -17.54
C MET A 32 23.92 -3.18 -17.78
N TYR A 33 22.61 -3.28 -17.74
CA TYR A 33 21.73 -2.12 -17.83
C TYR A 33 21.45 -1.52 -16.46
N THR A 34 20.93 -0.30 -16.46
CA THR A 34 20.50 0.40 -15.25
C THR A 34 19.00 0.25 -15.05
N PRO A 35 18.47 0.47 -13.83
CA PRO A 35 17.03 0.54 -13.59
C PRO A 35 16.31 1.53 -14.50
N SER A 36 16.87 2.71 -14.75
CA SER A 36 16.30 3.69 -15.68
C SER A 36 16.23 3.19 -17.12
N PHE A 37 17.25 2.47 -17.59
CA PHE A 37 17.25 1.84 -18.92
C PHE A 37 16.10 0.84 -19.05
N HIS A 38 15.91 -0.04 -18.06
CA HIS A 38 14.86 -1.05 -18.08
C HIS A 38 13.47 -0.43 -17.88
N SER A 39 13.35 0.64 -17.10
CA SER A 39 12.11 1.40 -16.93
C SER A 39 11.60 1.99 -18.24
N LEU A 40 12.49 2.47 -19.13
CA LEU A 40 12.12 2.93 -20.47
C LEU A 40 11.48 1.81 -21.30
N HIS A 41 12.00 0.58 -21.23
CA HIS A 41 11.38 -0.57 -21.87
C HIS A 41 9.94 -0.76 -21.36
N HIS A 42 9.72 -0.72 -20.06
CA HIS A 42 8.38 -0.90 -19.47
C HIS A 42 7.39 0.23 -19.75
N THR A 43 7.88 1.42 -20.00
CA THR A 43 7.03 2.58 -20.28
C THR A 43 6.72 2.76 -21.76
N GLN A 44 7.69 2.48 -22.64
CA GLN A 44 7.57 2.72 -24.07
C GLN A 44 7.27 1.45 -24.88
N PHE A 45 7.72 0.27 -24.43
CA PHE A 45 7.59 -1.05 -25.09
C PHE A 45 8.15 -1.13 -26.52
N ARG A 46 8.94 -0.15 -26.96
CA ARG A 46 9.48 -0.05 -28.33
C ARG A 46 11.00 0.07 -28.36
N THR A 47 11.64 0.12 -27.22
CA THR A 47 13.10 0.34 -27.05
C THR A 47 13.62 -0.48 -25.91
N ASN A 48 14.93 -0.62 -25.80
CA ASN A 48 15.63 -1.24 -24.67
C ASN A 48 15.13 -2.66 -24.36
N TYR A 49 15.05 -3.53 -25.38
CA TYR A 49 14.46 -4.86 -25.28
C TYR A 49 15.27 -5.86 -24.46
N SER A 50 16.57 -5.61 -24.27
CA SER A 50 17.44 -6.56 -23.58
C SER A 50 17.10 -6.73 -22.13
N LEU A 51 16.91 -7.97 -21.70
CA LEU A 51 16.52 -8.33 -20.33
C LEU A 51 17.70 -8.51 -19.37
N PHE A 52 18.94 -8.47 -19.85
CA PHE A 52 20.14 -8.72 -19.03
C PHE A 52 21.39 -7.98 -19.48
N MET A 53 21.59 -7.69 -20.79
CA MET A 53 22.72 -6.86 -21.24
C MET A 53 22.33 -5.96 -22.41
N PRO A 54 22.65 -4.66 -22.35
CA PRO A 54 22.32 -3.69 -23.40
C PRO A 54 23.04 -3.91 -24.71
N PHE A 55 24.07 -4.75 -24.74
CA PHE A 55 24.89 -5.02 -25.93
C PHE A 55 24.04 -5.30 -27.18
N TYR A 56 22.98 -6.11 -27.05
CA TYR A 56 22.09 -6.41 -28.17
C TYR A 56 21.30 -5.20 -28.65
N ASP A 57 20.88 -4.33 -27.75
CA ASP A 57 20.18 -3.09 -28.11
C ASP A 57 21.11 -2.15 -28.87
N TYR A 58 22.42 -2.10 -28.51
CA TYR A 58 23.42 -1.36 -29.29
C TYR A 58 23.62 -1.95 -30.68
N VAL A 59 23.75 -3.28 -30.81
CA VAL A 59 23.96 -3.97 -32.11
C VAL A 59 22.76 -3.76 -33.03
N TYR A 60 21.56 -3.87 -32.52
CA TYR A 60 20.32 -3.77 -33.30
C TYR A 60 19.73 -2.34 -33.36
N GLY A 61 20.37 -1.36 -32.74
CA GLY A 61 19.94 0.04 -32.76
C GLY A 61 18.60 0.28 -32.08
N THR A 62 18.27 -0.54 -31.08
CA THR A 62 17.00 -0.47 -30.34
C THR A 62 17.08 0.31 -29.03
N ILE A 63 18.22 0.99 -28.78
CA ILE A 63 18.40 1.84 -27.60
C ILE A 63 17.57 3.11 -27.74
N ASP A 64 16.87 3.45 -26.67
CA ASP A 64 16.23 4.76 -26.54
C ASP A 64 17.28 5.85 -26.38
N LYS A 65 17.19 6.90 -27.19
CA LYS A 65 18.15 8.02 -27.19
C LYS A 65 18.18 8.78 -25.87
N SER A 66 17.12 8.71 -25.07
CA SER A 66 17.02 9.33 -23.76
C SER A 66 17.58 8.48 -22.62
N SER A 67 18.07 7.26 -22.89
CA SER A 67 18.51 6.33 -21.84
C SER A 67 19.59 6.93 -20.93
N ASP A 68 20.60 7.60 -21.50
CA ASP A 68 21.67 8.22 -20.74
C ASP A 68 21.20 9.45 -19.95
N GLU A 69 20.35 10.28 -20.55
CA GLU A 69 19.74 11.43 -19.87
C GLU A 69 18.85 10.98 -18.70
N GLN A 70 18.05 9.95 -18.90
CA GLN A 70 17.21 9.37 -17.84
C GLN A 70 18.05 8.82 -16.70
N TYR A 71 19.16 8.13 -17.01
CA TYR A 71 20.07 7.63 -16.00
C TYR A 71 20.71 8.79 -15.18
N GLU A 72 21.22 9.83 -15.85
CA GLU A 72 21.78 10.99 -15.16
C GLU A 72 20.73 11.75 -14.35
N ARG A 73 19.54 11.89 -14.88
CA ARG A 73 18.38 12.48 -14.16
C ARG A 73 18.00 11.68 -12.94
N SER A 74 18.00 10.34 -13.04
CA SER A 74 17.71 9.44 -11.92
C SER A 74 18.78 9.53 -10.82
N LEU A 75 20.06 9.68 -11.19
CA LEU A 75 21.14 9.92 -10.22
C LEU A 75 20.99 11.26 -9.49
N LYS A 76 20.64 12.33 -10.22
CA LYS A 76 20.35 13.65 -9.63
C LYS A 76 19.11 13.63 -8.75
N GLY A 77 18.11 12.80 -9.10
CA GLY A 77 16.89 12.66 -8.32
C GLY A 77 17.08 12.14 -6.89
N LYS A 78 18.27 11.62 -6.54
CA LYS A 78 18.61 11.29 -5.14
C LYS A 78 18.68 12.52 -4.23
N GLU A 79 18.89 13.69 -4.80
CA GLU A 79 18.97 14.97 -4.09
C GLU A 79 17.62 15.72 -4.05
N GLU A 80 16.63 15.26 -4.81
CA GLU A 80 15.31 15.88 -4.82
C GLU A 80 14.54 15.54 -3.54
N ARG A 81 14.06 16.56 -2.86
CA ARG A 81 13.28 16.42 -1.61
C ARG A 81 11.89 15.86 -1.91
N PRO A 82 11.44 14.80 -1.21
CA PRO A 82 10.12 14.26 -1.42
C PRO A 82 9.03 15.22 -0.88
N HIS A 83 7.95 15.36 -1.62
CA HIS A 83 6.75 16.04 -1.16
C HIS A 83 5.85 15.13 -0.33
N VAL A 84 5.82 13.85 -0.70
CA VAL A 84 5.02 12.81 -0.03
C VAL A 84 5.91 11.61 0.28
N VAL A 85 5.86 11.16 1.51
CA VAL A 85 6.52 9.92 1.95
C VAL A 85 5.46 8.92 2.36
N HIS A 86 5.43 7.77 1.69
CA HIS A 86 4.57 6.65 2.06
C HIS A 86 5.38 5.63 2.87
N LEU A 87 4.92 5.31 4.06
CA LEU A 87 5.57 4.30 4.91
C LEU A 87 4.98 2.92 4.65
N THR A 88 5.83 1.97 4.36
CA THR A 88 5.49 0.55 4.24
C THR A 88 6.35 -0.29 5.18
N HIS A 89 6.22 -1.60 5.14
CA HIS A 89 6.97 -2.52 5.99
C HIS A 89 7.46 -3.74 5.20
N LEU A 90 8.36 -4.51 5.80
CA LEU A 90 8.78 -5.79 5.23
C LEU A 90 7.62 -6.81 5.32
N THR A 91 7.57 -7.72 4.36
CA THR A 91 6.54 -8.76 4.30
C THR A 91 6.82 -9.91 5.28
N ASN A 92 6.29 -11.09 5.04
CA ASN A 92 6.64 -12.26 5.83
C ASN A 92 8.06 -12.74 5.45
N LEU A 93 8.68 -13.53 6.33
CA LEU A 93 10.03 -14.06 6.14
C LEU A 93 10.21 -14.83 4.84
N GLN A 94 9.17 -15.53 4.42
CA GLN A 94 9.18 -16.36 3.22
C GLN A 94 9.24 -15.53 1.94
N SER A 95 8.73 -14.31 1.94
CA SER A 95 8.82 -13.42 0.79
C SER A 95 10.19 -12.78 0.61
N ILE A 96 11.12 -12.95 1.56
CA ILE A 96 12.49 -12.47 1.42
C ILE A 96 13.22 -13.09 0.23
N TYR A 97 12.85 -14.31 -0.17
CA TYR A 97 13.40 -14.97 -1.38
C TYR A 97 12.94 -14.31 -2.67
N HIS A 98 11.88 -13.52 -2.60
CA HIS A 98 11.34 -12.71 -3.67
C HIS A 98 11.64 -11.23 -3.48
N LEU A 99 12.43 -10.88 -2.45
CA LEU A 99 13.02 -9.57 -2.35
C LEU A 99 13.95 -9.39 -3.55
N ARG A 100 13.38 -8.90 -4.63
CA ARG A 100 14.16 -8.30 -5.69
C ARG A 100 15.05 -7.27 -5.02
N PHE A 101 16.24 -7.04 -5.54
CA PHE A 101 17.21 -6.08 -4.98
C PHE A 101 16.60 -4.70 -4.67
N GLY A 102 15.43 -4.40 -5.19
CA GLY A 102 14.69 -3.18 -4.96
C GLY A 102 13.54 -3.28 -3.98
N PHE A 103 13.48 -4.30 -3.15
CA PHE A 103 12.41 -4.42 -2.15
C PHE A 103 11.00 -4.36 -2.75
N SER A 104 10.85 -4.74 -4.01
CA SER A 104 9.58 -4.65 -4.77
C SER A 104 8.50 -5.62 -4.29
N SER A 105 8.84 -6.57 -3.43
CA SER A 105 7.89 -7.47 -2.79
C SER A 105 7.49 -7.06 -1.38
N LEU A 106 7.81 -5.84 -1.00
CA LEU A 106 7.39 -5.29 0.27
C LEU A 106 5.87 -5.21 0.31
N ALA A 107 5.32 -5.58 1.44
CA ALA A 107 3.87 -5.60 1.65
C ALA A 107 3.09 -6.43 0.61
N SER A 108 3.73 -7.41 -0.01
CA SER A 108 3.09 -8.31 -0.96
C SER A 108 2.16 -9.32 -0.28
N LYS A 109 1.25 -9.87 -1.08
CA LYS A 109 0.42 -11.01 -0.68
C LYS A 109 1.32 -12.10 -0.09
N PRO A 110 0.96 -12.69 1.06
CA PRO A 110 1.73 -13.77 1.67
C PRO A 110 1.99 -14.89 0.66
N TYR A 111 3.25 -15.16 0.41
CA TYR A 111 3.66 -16.21 -0.51
C TYR A 111 3.67 -17.56 0.19
N THR A 112 3.14 -18.60 -0.47
CA THR A 112 3.24 -19.96 0.06
C THR A 112 4.63 -20.50 -0.24
N PRO A 113 5.45 -20.84 0.79
CA PRO A 113 6.80 -21.33 0.57
C PRO A 113 6.76 -22.67 -0.13
N LYS A 114 7.60 -22.83 -1.16
CA LYS A 114 7.85 -24.13 -1.77
C LYS A 114 8.97 -24.84 -1.02
N TYR A 115 8.91 -26.16 -0.93
CA TYR A 115 9.86 -26.97 -0.15
C TYR A 115 11.33 -26.73 -0.52
N TYR A 116 11.64 -26.47 -1.79
CA TYR A 116 13.01 -26.20 -2.24
C TYR A 116 13.57 -24.85 -1.75
N MET A 117 12.73 -23.96 -1.23
CA MET A 117 13.17 -22.67 -0.69
C MET A 117 13.82 -22.81 0.70
N TRP A 118 13.70 -23.96 1.33
CA TRP A 118 14.35 -24.25 2.61
C TRP A 118 15.88 -24.12 2.55
N ILE A 119 16.47 -24.36 1.38
CA ILE A 119 17.92 -24.18 1.15
C ILE A 119 18.38 -22.73 1.36
N MET A 120 17.46 -21.77 1.25
CA MET A 120 17.72 -20.34 1.40
C MET A 120 17.61 -19.84 2.85
N TRP A 121 17.28 -20.70 3.81
CA TRP A 121 17.15 -20.32 5.22
C TRP A 121 18.35 -19.57 5.80
N PRO A 122 19.60 -19.90 5.51
CA PRO A 122 20.76 -19.15 6.04
C PRO A 122 20.75 -17.69 5.57
N LEU A 123 20.39 -17.43 4.30
CA LEU A 123 20.25 -16.07 3.77
C LEU A 123 19.08 -15.32 4.42
N THR A 124 17.97 -16.03 4.69
CA THR A 124 16.82 -15.46 5.40
C THR A 124 17.20 -15.01 6.80
N LEU A 125 17.90 -15.86 7.56
CA LEU A 125 18.37 -15.54 8.91
C LEU A 125 19.35 -14.37 8.90
N ALA A 126 20.32 -14.37 7.97
CA ALA A 126 21.27 -13.26 7.82
C ALA A 126 20.53 -11.94 7.50
N SER A 127 19.56 -11.97 6.59
CA SER A 127 18.75 -10.79 6.23
C SER A 127 17.88 -10.32 7.39
N MET A 128 17.34 -11.24 8.20
CA MET A 128 16.61 -10.88 9.43
C MET A 128 17.50 -10.16 10.44
N LEU A 129 18.69 -10.68 10.67
CA LEU A 129 19.66 -10.07 11.59
C LEU A 129 20.05 -8.67 11.10
N LEU A 130 20.34 -8.52 9.80
CA LEU A 130 20.62 -7.22 9.19
C LEU A 130 19.47 -6.23 9.36
N THR A 131 18.22 -6.65 9.11
CA THR A 131 17.07 -5.75 9.28
C THR A 131 16.81 -5.41 10.75
N TRP A 132 17.14 -6.29 11.66
CA TRP A 132 17.02 -6.02 13.11
C TRP A 132 18.03 -4.98 13.58
N ILE A 133 19.25 -5.06 13.03
CA ILE A 133 20.32 -4.09 13.32
C ILE A 133 20.05 -2.75 12.64
N TYR A 134 19.31 -2.77 11.51
CA TYR A 134 19.05 -1.56 10.74
C TYR A 134 18.04 -0.64 11.48
N GLY A 135 18.56 0.46 11.99
CA GLY A 135 17.84 1.36 12.91
C GLY A 135 17.06 2.50 12.25
N THR A 136 16.91 2.51 10.91
CA THR A 136 16.22 3.57 10.17
C THR A 136 15.38 3.02 9.03
N ALA A 137 14.30 3.74 8.68
CA ALA A 137 13.57 3.47 7.46
C ALA A 137 14.43 3.81 6.23
N PHE A 138 14.29 3.04 5.15
CA PHE A 138 15.03 3.24 3.92
C PHE A 138 14.10 3.37 2.71
N THR A 139 14.53 4.15 1.71
CA THR A 139 13.76 4.38 0.48
C THR A 139 13.80 3.14 -0.42
N ALA A 140 12.63 2.63 -0.78
CA ALA A 140 12.46 1.50 -1.68
C ALA A 140 11.96 1.89 -3.07
N GLU A 141 11.21 2.98 -3.17
CA GLU A 141 10.57 3.38 -4.41
C GLU A 141 10.51 4.90 -4.49
N ARG A 142 10.73 5.45 -5.68
CA ARG A 142 10.55 6.86 -6.00
C ARG A 142 9.61 7.01 -7.19
N ASN A 143 8.62 7.86 -7.04
CA ASN A 143 7.60 8.09 -8.05
C ASN A 143 7.47 9.59 -8.31
N ARG A 144 6.93 9.92 -9.49
CA ARG A 144 6.54 11.30 -9.83
C ARG A 144 5.12 11.31 -10.34
N PHE A 145 4.37 12.29 -9.90
CA PHE A 145 3.03 12.54 -10.41
C PHE A 145 2.71 14.03 -10.36
N LYS A 146 2.44 14.60 -11.52
CA LYS A 146 2.27 16.05 -11.64
C LYS A 146 3.50 16.79 -11.07
N LYS A 147 3.30 17.70 -10.11
CA LYS A 147 4.37 18.44 -9.42
C LYS A 147 4.96 17.71 -8.20
N LEU A 148 4.43 16.53 -7.86
CA LEU A 148 4.85 15.82 -6.67
C LEU A 148 6.00 14.84 -6.95
N ILE A 149 6.97 14.83 -6.05
CA ILE A 149 7.99 13.80 -5.89
C ILE A 149 7.58 12.98 -4.67
N MET A 150 7.50 11.67 -4.84
CA MET A 150 7.02 10.77 -3.80
C MET A 150 8.06 9.69 -3.54
N GLU A 151 8.21 9.33 -2.28
CA GLU A 151 9.03 8.21 -1.85
C GLU A 151 8.20 7.20 -1.07
N THR A 152 8.48 5.92 -1.30
CA THR A 152 8.04 4.85 -0.41
C THR A 152 9.21 4.44 0.45
N ARG A 153 9.07 4.58 1.76
CA ARG A 153 10.07 4.18 2.75
C ARG A 153 9.61 2.96 3.52
N VAL A 154 10.54 2.07 3.73
CA VAL A 154 10.31 0.80 4.45
C VAL A 154 10.74 0.95 5.88
N VAL A 155 9.83 0.72 6.79
CA VAL A 155 10.15 0.44 8.18
C VAL A 155 10.70 -1.00 8.24
N PRO A 156 11.95 -1.21 8.68
CA PRO A 156 12.63 -2.52 8.60
C PRO A 156 12.09 -3.50 9.66
N ARG A 157 10.82 -3.80 9.57
CA ARG A 157 10.11 -4.75 10.43
C ARG A 157 9.19 -5.64 9.61
N TYR A 158 9.18 -6.93 9.92
CA TYR A 158 8.35 -7.94 9.26
C TYR A 158 6.95 -8.02 9.87
N ILE A 159 5.99 -8.55 9.12
CA ILE A 159 4.59 -8.69 9.56
C ILE A 159 4.45 -9.37 10.93
N PHE A 160 5.25 -10.40 11.21
CA PHE A 160 5.17 -11.10 12.49
C PHE A 160 5.56 -10.23 13.68
N GLN A 161 6.48 -9.25 13.49
CA GLN A 161 6.88 -8.32 14.54
C GLN A 161 5.75 -7.33 14.88
N TYR A 162 4.96 -6.89 13.88
CA TYR A 162 3.77 -6.07 14.12
C TYR A 162 2.68 -6.78 14.95
N LYS A 163 2.69 -8.11 14.98
CA LYS A 163 1.77 -8.90 15.81
C LYS A 163 2.23 -9.02 17.27
N SER A 164 3.50 -8.73 17.55
CA SER A 164 4.07 -8.79 18.89
C SER A 164 3.88 -7.49 19.65
N SER A 165 3.34 -7.56 20.86
CA SER A 165 3.22 -6.39 21.73
C SER A 165 4.58 -5.83 22.17
N SER A 166 5.60 -6.67 22.30
CA SER A 166 6.95 -6.26 22.71
C SER A 166 7.69 -5.45 21.64
N GLU A 167 7.31 -5.56 20.37
CA GLU A 167 7.94 -4.81 19.26
C GLU A 167 7.31 -3.43 19.01
N ARG A 168 6.17 -3.12 19.63
CA ARG A 168 5.39 -1.90 19.35
C ARG A 168 6.20 -0.62 19.56
N ASP A 169 6.93 -0.52 20.64
CA ASP A 169 7.72 0.68 20.95
C ASP A 169 8.90 0.84 19.98
N ALA A 170 9.55 -0.26 19.61
CA ALA A 170 10.61 -0.25 18.61
C ALA A 170 10.09 0.15 17.22
N ILE A 171 8.93 -0.37 16.82
CA ILE A 171 8.26 -0.01 15.56
C ILE A 171 7.87 1.47 15.57
N ASN A 172 7.24 1.95 16.65
CA ASN A 172 6.83 3.35 16.77
C ASN A 172 8.04 4.30 16.74
N THR A 173 9.14 3.92 17.35
CA THR A 173 10.39 4.70 17.29
C THR A 173 10.94 4.80 15.86
N LEU A 174 10.88 3.72 15.09
CA LEU A 174 11.31 3.73 13.69
C LEU A 174 10.40 4.58 12.80
N ILE A 175 9.08 4.49 13.02
CA ILE A 175 8.11 5.32 12.29
C ILE A 175 8.31 6.80 12.66
N GLU A 176 8.45 7.12 13.93
CA GLU A 176 8.67 8.48 14.41
C GLU A 176 9.96 9.09 13.83
N LYS A 177 11.06 8.34 13.82
CA LYS A 177 12.30 8.76 13.15
C LYS A 177 12.09 9.03 11.67
N ALA A 178 11.34 8.17 10.98
CA ALA A 178 11.03 8.37 9.56
C ALA A 178 10.17 9.62 9.32
N ILE A 179 9.26 9.94 10.23
CA ILE A 179 8.43 11.15 10.19
C ILE A 179 9.33 12.39 10.34
N LEU A 180 10.14 12.44 11.38
CA LEU A 180 11.01 13.59 11.67
C LEU A 180 12.04 13.81 10.55
N GLN A 181 12.67 12.74 10.08
CA GLN A 181 13.59 12.81 8.95
C GLN A 181 12.90 13.36 7.68
N SER A 182 11.68 12.89 7.40
CA SER A 182 10.92 13.38 6.24
C SER A 182 10.54 14.86 6.37
N GLU A 183 10.25 15.32 7.58
CA GLU A 183 10.00 16.74 7.84
C GLU A 183 11.25 17.59 7.61
N GLU A 184 12.41 17.15 8.10
CA GLU A 184 13.71 17.82 7.86
C GLU A 184 14.04 17.92 6.37
N GLU A 185 13.67 16.89 5.59
CA GLU A 185 13.81 16.87 4.14
C GLU A 185 12.78 17.75 3.42
N GLY A 186 11.76 18.26 4.14
CA GLY A 186 10.73 19.16 3.62
C GLY A 186 9.51 18.47 3.03
N ALA A 187 9.25 17.21 3.41
CA ALA A 187 8.03 16.52 3.02
C ALA A 187 6.77 17.23 3.55
N LYS A 188 5.77 17.36 2.71
CA LYS A 188 4.48 17.98 3.07
C LYS A 188 3.55 16.97 3.77
N VAL A 189 3.58 15.72 3.31
CA VAL A 189 2.67 14.67 3.77
C VAL A 189 3.43 13.37 4.02
N ILE A 190 3.10 12.72 5.13
CA ILE A 190 3.45 11.33 5.41
C ILE A 190 2.19 10.49 5.41
N SER A 191 2.17 9.49 4.55
CA SER A 191 1.11 8.50 4.48
C SER A 191 1.49 7.27 5.31
N LEU A 192 0.72 6.97 6.34
CA LEU A 192 0.87 5.76 7.15
C LEU A 192 0.22 4.60 6.41
N GLY A 193 1.03 3.82 5.70
CA GLY A 193 0.54 2.69 4.92
C GLY A 193 0.48 1.40 5.72
N LEU A 194 -0.44 0.53 5.34
CA LEU A 194 -0.47 -0.87 5.76
C LEU A 194 -0.45 -1.03 7.29
N LEU A 195 0.48 -1.85 7.82
CA LEU A 195 0.59 -2.15 9.25
C LEU A 195 1.22 -1.02 10.08
N ASN A 196 1.72 0.05 9.44
CA ASN A 196 2.32 1.20 10.16
C ASN A 196 1.29 2.07 10.89
N GLN A 197 0.04 1.67 10.88
CA GLN A 197 -1.06 2.31 11.58
C GLN A 197 -1.97 1.27 12.24
N GLY A 198 -2.62 1.66 13.31
CA GLY A 198 -3.58 0.81 14.00
C GLY A 198 -3.85 1.31 15.41
N SER A 199 -5.05 1.00 15.92
CA SER A 199 -5.47 1.43 17.26
C SER A 199 -4.46 1.02 18.34
N ALA A 200 -4.09 -0.27 18.37
CA ALA A 200 -3.18 -0.81 19.37
C ALA A 200 -1.71 -0.42 19.16
N LEU A 201 -1.30 -0.04 17.97
CA LEU A 201 0.09 0.31 17.66
C LEU A 201 0.37 1.77 18.04
N ASN A 202 -0.38 2.72 17.47
CA ASN A 202 -0.10 4.15 17.57
C ASN A 202 -1.37 5.03 17.50
N GLY A 203 -2.55 4.46 17.74
CA GLY A 203 -3.80 5.19 17.63
C GLY A 203 -4.00 5.82 16.25
N TYR A 204 -3.72 5.06 15.18
CA TYR A 204 -3.78 5.55 13.79
C TYR A 204 -2.92 6.81 13.54
N GLY A 205 -1.75 6.87 14.19
CA GLY A 205 -0.80 7.97 14.04
C GLY A 205 -0.96 9.12 15.05
N GLU A 206 -1.99 9.13 15.88
CA GLU A 206 -2.21 10.16 16.90
C GLU A 206 -1.05 10.28 17.90
N LEU A 207 -0.40 9.13 18.20
CA LEU A 207 0.77 9.07 19.08
C LEU A 207 1.86 10.06 18.65
N TYR A 208 2.11 10.20 17.35
CA TYR A 208 3.18 11.06 16.83
C TYR A 208 2.85 12.55 16.97
N LEU A 209 1.58 12.92 16.84
CA LEU A 209 1.13 14.29 17.09
C LEU A 209 1.21 14.65 18.59
N LYS A 210 0.89 13.70 19.48
CA LYS A 210 1.04 13.91 20.94
C LYS A 210 2.50 14.10 21.34
N ARG A 211 3.42 13.38 20.70
CA ARG A 211 4.86 13.50 20.97
C ARG A 211 5.51 14.72 20.32
N ASN A 212 5.01 15.13 19.14
CA ASN A 212 5.59 16.18 18.31
C ASN A 212 4.51 17.20 17.92
N SER A 213 4.10 18.03 18.87
CA SER A 213 2.99 19.00 18.70
C SER A 213 3.26 20.10 17.65
N LEU A 214 4.52 20.33 17.27
CA LEU A 214 4.93 21.34 16.29
C LEU A 214 5.12 20.77 14.88
N LEU A 215 4.74 19.52 14.64
CA LEU A 215 4.92 18.85 13.38
C LEU A 215 4.18 19.57 12.25
N LYS A 216 4.93 20.05 11.25
CA LYS A 216 4.39 20.75 10.06
C LYS A 216 3.92 19.78 8.99
N THR A 217 4.65 18.67 8.81
CA THR A 217 4.33 17.58 7.90
C THR A 217 3.02 16.91 8.31
N LYS A 218 2.09 16.75 7.38
CA LYS A 218 0.77 16.19 7.68
C LYS A 218 0.82 14.66 7.71
N ILE A 219 0.32 14.07 8.78
CA ILE A 219 0.16 12.63 8.90
C ILE A 219 -1.21 12.26 8.33
N VAL A 220 -1.22 11.27 7.42
CA VAL A 220 -2.42 10.79 6.73
C VAL A 220 -2.47 9.27 6.83
N ASP A 221 -3.51 8.75 7.45
CA ASP A 221 -3.78 7.30 7.54
C ASP A 221 -4.59 6.78 6.34
N GLY A 222 -5.25 7.67 5.61
CA GLY A 222 -5.99 7.37 4.38
C GLY A 222 -7.37 6.75 4.56
N THR A 223 -7.90 6.75 5.77
CA THR A 223 -9.22 6.17 6.07
C THR A 223 -10.34 6.79 5.25
N SER A 224 -10.34 8.11 5.03
CA SER A 224 -11.41 8.81 4.29
C SER A 224 -11.62 8.25 2.88
N LEU A 225 -10.52 8.14 2.12
CA LEU A 225 -10.59 7.67 0.75
C LEU A 225 -10.85 6.16 0.69
N ALA A 226 -10.34 5.39 1.65
CA ALA A 226 -10.61 3.96 1.74
C ALA A 226 -12.10 3.70 2.05
N VAL A 227 -12.70 4.44 2.98
CA VAL A 227 -14.15 4.40 3.25
C VAL A 227 -14.94 4.75 1.99
N ALA A 228 -14.56 5.84 1.29
CA ALA A 228 -15.22 6.22 0.05
C ALA A 228 -15.16 5.11 -1.01
N GLY A 229 -14.00 4.47 -1.17
CA GLY A 229 -13.81 3.35 -2.09
C GLY A 229 -14.73 2.16 -1.80
N VAL A 230 -14.86 1.79 -0.52
CA VAL A 230 -15.80 0.72 -0.09
C VAL A 230 -17.24 1.12 -0.37
N LEU A 231 -17.66 2.32 0.04
CA LEU A 231 -19.04 2.80 -0.16
C LEU A 231 -19.44 2.86 -1.64
N ASN A 232 -18.51 3.24 -2.51
CA ASN A 232 -18.74 3.25 -3.96
C ASN A 232 -18.72 1.86 -4.60
N SER A 233 -18.27 0.83 -3.88
CA SER A 233 -18.34 -0.58 -4.29
C SER A 233 -19.65 -1.26 -3.89
N VAL A 234 -20.41 -0.65 -2.98
CA VAL A 234 -21.73 -1.13 -2.58
C VAL A 234 -22.73 -0.89 -3.72
N PRO A 235 -23.52 -1.91 -4.12
CA PRO A 235 -24.52 -1.76 -5.16
C PRO A 235 -25.57 -0.69 -4.80
N LYS A 236 -26.00 0.08 -5.80
CA LYS A 236 -27.09 1.05 -5.59
C LYS A 236 -28.39 0.33 -5.20
N GLY A 237 -29.11 0.89 -4.24
CA GLY A 237 -30.37 0.30 -3.75
C GLY A 237 -30.18 -0.78 -2.68
N THR A 238 -28.95 -1.00 -2.18
CA THR A 238 -28.72 -1.90 -1.04
C THR A 238 -29.36 -1.32 0.23
N ASN A 239 -30.28 -2.06 0.84
CA ASN A 239 -31.01 -1.63 2.04
C ASN A 239 -30.35 -2.14 3.34
N SER A 240 -29.71 -3.31 3.28
CA SER A 240 -29.01 -3.89 4.43
C SER A 240 -27.64 -4.45 4.03
N ILE A 241 -26.70 -4.44 4.96
CA ILE A 241 -25.32 -4.90 4.78
C ILE A 241 -24.89 -5.62 6.04
N LEU A 242 -24.31 -6.80 5.90
CA LEU A 242 -23.68 -7.51 7.01
C LEU A 242 -22.25 -7.06 7.20
N LEU A 243 -21.92 -6.54 8.38
CA LEU A 243 -20.57 -6.18 8.80
C LEU A 243 -19.95 -7.33 9.61
N VAL A 244 -18.86 -7.90 9.10
CA VAL A 244 -18.14 -9.01 9.73
C VAL A 244 -16.65 -8.69 9.90
N GLY A 245 -16.05 -9.28 10.93
CA GLY A 245 -14.64 -9.08 11.24
C GLY A 245 -14.42 -8.21 12.48
N ASN A 246 -13.20 -7.73 12.65
CA ASN A 246 -12.83 -6.91 13.81
C ASN A 246 -13.26 -5.46 13.61
N LEU A 247 -13.70 -4.82 14.70
CA LEU A 247 -13.96 -3.40 14.71
C LEU A 247 -12.66 -2.61 14.55
N SER A 248 -12.69 -1.67 13.64
CA SER A 248 -11.57 -0.78 13.32
C SER A 248 -12.11 0.62 13.02
N LYS A 249 -11.22 1.60 12.89
CA LYS A 249 -11.58 2.94 12.41
C LYS A 249 -12.39 2.87 11.10
N MET A 250 -12.00 2.00 10.18
CA MET A 250 -12.74 1.76 8.92
C MET A 250 -14.15 1.24 9.18
N ALA A 251 -14.30 0.22 10.04
CA ALA A 251 -15.61 -0.33 10.39
C ALA A 251 -16.55 0.73 10.97
N TYR A 252 -16.03 1.56 11.88
CA TYR A 252 -16.77 2.67 12.48
C TYR A 252 -17.27 3.67 11.42
N PHE A 253 -16.35 4.21 10.58
CA PHE A 253 -16.73 5.23 9.59
C PHE A 253 -17.60 4.69 8.46
N LEU A 254 -17.46 3.41 8.08
CA LEU A 254 -18.37 2.75 7.16
C LEU A 254 -19.77 2.65 7.77
N SER A 255 -19.89 2.15 8.99
CA SER A 255 -21.17 2.03 9.68
C SER A 255 -21.83 3.40 9.88
N LEU A 256 -21.07 4.39 10.35
CA LEU A 256 -21.56 5.76 10.50
C LEU A 256 -22.13 6.32 9.20
N THR A 257 -21.39 6.15 8.09
CA THR A 257 -21.81 6.69 6.80
C THR A 257 -23.00 5.93 6.21
N LEU A 258 -23.04 4.60 6.35
CA LEU A 258 -24.14 3.78 5.88
C LEU A 258 -25.43 4.07 6.66
N CYS A 259 -25.36 4.12 7.99
CA CYS A 259 -26.51 4.48 8.83
C CYS A 259 -27.04 5.88 8.51
N LYS A 260 -26.16 6.86 8.28
CA LYS A 260 -26.57 8.20 7.82
C LYS A 260 -27.26 8.20 6.45
N ARG A 261 -26.97 7.22 5.60
CA ARG A 261 -27.63 7.03 4.30
C ARG A 261 -28.92 6.19 4.41
N GLY A 262 -29.32 5.79 5.62
CA GLY A 262 -30.51 4.97 5.87
C GLY A 262 -30.31 3.48 5.56
N VAL A 263 -29.08 3.02 5.35
CA VAL A 263 -28.76 1.60 5.15
C VAL A 263 -28.64 0.91 6.49
N GLN A 264 -29.28 -0.24 6.64
CA GLN A 264 -29.15 -1.05 7.86
C GLN A 264 -27.79 -1.76 7.88
N VAL A 265 -27.08 -1.65 8.99
CA VAL A 265 -25.83 -2.36 9.25
C VAL A 265 -26.14 -3.51 10.20
N GLU A 266 -26.06 -4.71 9.69
CA GLU A 266 -26.32 -5.94 10.44
C GLU A 266 -25.02 -6.49 11.02
N MET A 267 -25.07 -7.02 12.22
CA MET A 267 -23.97 -7.71 12.88
C MET A 267 -24.47 -8.97 13.58
N VAL A 268 -23.67 -10.03 13.54
CA VAL A 268 -24.02 -11.32 14.16
C VAL A 268 -23.39 -11.48 15.55
N GLN A 269 -22.26 -10.82 15.80
CA GLN A 269 -21.52 -10.93 17.06
C GLN A 269 -22.01 -9.85 18.03
N LYS A 270 -22.69 -10.28 19.09
CA LYS A 270 -23.35 -9.38 20.08
C LYS A 270 -22.37 -8.43 20.77
N ASP A 271 -21.19 -8.93 21.16
CA ASP A 271 -20.14 -8.13 21.80
C ASP A 271 -19.66 -6.97 20.91
N LYS A 272 -19.43 -7.26 19.63
CA LYS A 272 -19.03 -6.24 18.67
C LYS A 272 -20.18 -5.28 18.32
N TYR A 273 -21.43 -5.79 18.27
CA TYR A 273 -22.61 -4.95 18.08
C TYR A 273 -22.73 -3.91 19.21
N GLU A 274 -22.63 -4.34 20.46
CA GLU A 274 -22.73 -3.43 21.60
C GLU A 274 -21.58 -2.38 21.60
N LEU A 275 -20.34 -2.82 21.28
CA LEU A 275 -19.20 -1.91 21.18
C LEU A 275 -19.40 -0.86 20.07
N LEU A 276 -19.86 -1.27 18.90
CA LEU A 276 -20.10 -0.34 17.78
C LEU A 276 -21.28 0.61 18.10
N LYS A 277 -22.32 0.10 18.74
CA LYS A 277 -23.46 0.89 19.18
C LYS A 277 -23.08 2.00 20.17
N LEU A 278 -22.15 1.72 21.11
CA LEU A 278 -21.62 2.71 22.03
C LEU A 278 -20.82 3.82 21.32
N GLN A 279 -20.22 3.53 20.19
CA GLN A 279 -19.43 4.50 19.42
C GLN A 279 -20.30 5.35 18.48
N LEU A 280 -21.40 4.78 17.97
CA LEU A 280 -22.28 5.48 17.03
C LEU A 280 -23.21 6.49 17.76
N PRO A 281 -23.53 7.62 17.10
CA PRO A 281 -24.51 8.56 17.61
C PRO A 281 -25.87 7.89 17.91
N PRO A 282 -26.55 8.20 19.03
CA PRO A 282 -27.82 7.55 19.43
C PRO A 282 -28.91 7.59 18.37
N GLU A 283 -28.97 8.67 17.58
CA GLU A 283 -29.96 8.84 16.50
C GLU A 283 -29.80 7.82 15.36
N LEU A 284 -28.62 7.18 15.25
CA LEU A 284 -28.35 6.17 14.22
C LEU A 284 -28.52 4.73 14.72
N HIS A 285 -28.79 4.51 16.00
CA HIS A 285 -28.93 3.17 16.57
C HIS A 285 -30.06 2.36 15.92
N GLY A 286 -31.10 3.00 15.38
CA GLY A 286 -32.20 2.34 14.66
C GLY A 286 -31.77 1.68 13.34
N HIS A 287 -30.59 2.05 12.80
CA HIS A 287 -30.02 1.44 11.60
C HIS A 287 -28.97 0.36 11.91
N LEU A 288 -28.61 0.17 13.18
CA LEU A 288 -27.72 -0.91 13.60
C LEU A 288 -28.54 -2.08 14.12
N VAL A 289 -28.39 -3.24 13.50
CA VAL A 289 -29.25 -4.41 13.79
C VAL A 289 -28.39 -5.58 14.25
N LEU A 290 -28.74 -6.19 15.38
CA LEU A 290 -28.18 -7.48 15.78
C LEU A 290 -28.99 -8.57 15.06
N SER A 291 -28.33 -9.31 14.17
CA SER A 291 -28.94 -10.36 13.34
C SER A 291 -28.50 -11.75 13.80
N ASP A 292 -29.43 -12.71 13.77
CA ASP A 292 -29.09 -14.11 14.04
C ASP A 292 -28.73 -14.87 12.75
N SER A 293 -28.75 -14.20 11.61
CA SER A 293 -28.54 -14.83 10.30
C SER A 293 -27.47 -14.15 9.46
N TYR A 294 -26.93 -14.91 8.51
CA TYR A 294 -25.94 -14.49 7.51
C TYR A 294 -26.60 -14.24 6.13
N ALA A 295 -27.85 -13.75 6.11
CA ALA A 295 -28.69 -13.70 4.90
C ALA A 295 -28.45 -12.49 3.99
N SER A 296 -27.77 -11.42 4.47
CA SER A 296 -27.55 -10.21 3.68
C SER A 296 -26.76 -10.48 2.41
N GLU A 297 -27.20 -9.91 1.30
CA GLU A 297 -26.59 -10.11 -0.03
C GLU A 297 -25.19 -9.44 -0.15
N VAL A 298 -24.92 -8.44 0.67
CA VAL A 298 -23.68 -7.69 0.70
C VAL A 298 -23.02 -7.80 2.07
N TRP A 299 -21.76 -8.23 2.07
CA TRP A 299 -20.95 -8.31 3.28
C TRP A 299 -19.79 -7.35 3.20
N LEU A 300 -19.66 -6.51 4.21
CA LEU A 300 -18.43 -5.77 4.47
C LEU A 300 -17.51 -6.62 5.35
N VAL A 301 -16.32 -6.92 4.81
CA VAL A 301 -15.43 -7.92 5.41
C VAL A 301 -14.18 -7.23 5.96
N GLY A 302 -14.05 -7.27 7.28
CA GLY A 302 -12.88 -6.78 8.02
C GLY A 302 -11.84 -7.88 8.30
N ASP A 303 -10.78 -7.49 9.01
CA ASP A 303 -9.80 -8.44 9.51
C ASP A 303 -10.43 -9.38 10.54
N GLY A 304 -9.89 -10.61 10.62
CA GLY A 304 -10.33 -11.60 11.60
C GLY A 304 -11.55 -12.42 11.19
N VAL A 305 -12.08 -12.23 9.98
CA VAL A 305 -13.12 -13.13 9.44
C VAL A 305 -12.51 -14.49 9.16
N THR A 306 -13.15 -15.52 9.71
CA THR A 306 -12.70 -16.91 9.57
C THR A 306 -13.25 -17.52 8.27
N ASP A 307 -12.55 -18.56 7.77
CA ASP A 307 -13.03 -19.34 6.62
C ASP A 307 -14.40 -19.97 6.90
N GLN A 308 -14.63 -20.37 8.15
CA GLN A 308 -15.92 -20.94 8.58
C GLN A 308 -17.08 -19.91 8.51
N GLU A 309 -16.83 -18.66 8.89
CA GLU A 309 -17.83 -17.59 8.74
C GLU A 309 -18.13 -17.34 7.27
N GLN A 310 -17.12 -17.31 6.39
CA GLN A 310 -17.33 -17.15 4.96
C GLN A 310 -18.17 -18.30 4.35
N LEU A 311 -18.01 -19.54 4.86
CA LEU A 311 -18.79 -20.70 4.40
C LEU A 311 -20.28 -20.61 4.76
N ARG A 312 -20.66 -19.79 5.76
CA ARG A 312 -22.08 -19.55 6.10
C ARG A 312 -22.82 -18.66 5.09
N ALA A 313 -22.07 -17.92 4.26
CA ALA A 313 -22.68 -17.11 3.23
C ALA A 313 -23.36 -17.96 2.15
N SER A 314 -24.53 -17.55 1.71
CA SER A 314 -25.25 -18.16 0.58
C SER A 314 -24.47 -17.94 -0.74
N LYS A 315 -24.80 -18.71 -1.77
CA LYS A 315 -24.24 -18.52 -3.11
C LYS A 315 -24.64 -17.14 -3.66
N GLY A 316 -23.72 -16.52 -4.41
CA GLY A 316 -23.96 -15.22 -5.03
C GLY A 316 -23.71 -14.02 -4.12
N ILE A 317 -23.42 -14.21 -2.83
CA ILE A 317 -23.11 -13.13 -1.89
C ILE A 317 -21.91 -12.33 -2.39
N ARG A 318 -22.00 -11.01 -2.19
CA ARG A 318 -20.95 -10.05 -2.53
C ARG A 318 -20.13 -9.71 -1.31
N PHE A 319 -18.85 -10.06 -1.33
CA PHE A 319 -17.86 -9.71 -0.30
C PHE A 319 -17.11 -8.45 -0.72
N ILE A 320 -17.19 -7.41 0.10
CA ILE A 320 -16.47 -6.14 -0.09
C ILE A 320 -15.49 -5.98 1.08
N PRO A 321 -14.21 -6.33 0.91
CA PRO A 321 -13.22 -6.18 1.96
C PRO A 321 -12.94 -4.70 2.22
N PHE A 322 -12.85 -4.32 3.48
CA PHE A 322 -12.37 -3.01 3.91
C PHE A 322 -11.02 -3.07 4.64
N THR A 323 -10.30 -4.15 4.45
CA THR A 323 -8.96 -4.40 4.97
C THR A 323 -7.88 -4.01 3.97
N GLN A 324 -6.65 -3.89 4.43
CA GLN A 324 -5.49 -3.60 3.58
C GLN A 324 -5.01 -4.80 2.77
N PHE A 325 -5.36 -6.01 3.17
CA PHE A 325 -4.98 -7.24 2.48
C PHE A 325 -6.23 -7.98 1.97
N PRO A 326 -6.13 -8.65 0.83
CA PRO A 326 -7.24 -9.45 0.32
C PRO A 326 -7.54 -10.65 1.24
N PRO A 327 -8.78 -11.15 1.24
CA PRO A 327 -9.12 -12.37 1.98
C PRO A 327 -8.32 -13.56 1.47
N LYS A 328 -7.97 -14.48 2.37
CA LYS A 328 -7.19 -15.69 2.02
C LYS A 328 -8.02 -16.69 1.23
N LEU A 329 -9.23 -16.96 1.72
CA LEU A 329 -10.17 -17.86 1.06
C LEU A 329 -11.02 -17.06 0.06
N VAL A 330 -11.13 -17.59 -1.16
CA VAL A 330 -12.01 -17.06 -2.20
C VAL A 330 -12.90 -18.20 -2.68
N ARG A 331 -14.22 -18.06 -2.47
CA ARG A 331 -15.21 -19.00 -2.94
C ARG A 331 -15.58 -18.70 -4.39
N LYS A 332 -15.63 -19.75 -5.23
CA LYS A 332 -15.99 -19.62 -6.66
C LYS A 332 -17.45 -19.28 -6.92
N ASP A 333 -18.32 -19.53 -5.94
CA ASP A 333 -19.76 -19.31 -6.00
C ASP A 333 -20.20 -17.96 -5.40
N CYS A 334 -19.26 -17.07 -5.06
CA CYS A 334 -19.47 -15.74 -4.52
C CYS A 334 -18.71 -14.68 -5.31
N ILE A 335 -19.08 -13.42 -5.13
CA ILE A 335 -18.44 -12.27 -5.79
C ILE A 335 -17.52 -11.59 -4.79
N TYR A 336 -16.23 -11.48 -5.12
CA TYR A 336 -15.26 -10.77 -4.29
C TYR A 336 -14.84 -9.47 -4.94
N HIS A 337 -14.91 -8.38 -4.18
CA HIS A 337 -14.25 -7.13 -4.54
C HIS A 337 -12.82 -7.16 -4.06
N CYS A 338 -11.95 -6.36 -4.69
CA CYS A 338 -10.63 -6.11 -4.14
C CYS A 338 -10.72 -5.23 -2.91
N THR A 339 -9.66 -5.22 -2.11
CA THR A 339 -9.45 -4.18 -1.10
C THR A 339 -9.67 -2.81 -1.73
N PRO A 340 -10.07 -1.76 -0.96
CA PRO A 340 -10.27 -0.42 -1.53
C PRO A 340 -9.06 0.02 -2.33
N ALA A 341 -9.24 0.18 -3.63
CA ALA A 341 -8.16 0.44 -4.57
C ALA A 341 -8.62 1.33 -5.72
N MET A 342 -7.68 2.06 -6.31
CA MET A 342 -7.93 2.98 -7.41
C MET A 342 -6.95 2.74 -8.55
N VAL A 343 -7.41 2.90 -9.78
CA VAL A 343 -6.58 2.92 -10.97
C VAL A 343 -5.81 4.24 -11.00
N VAL A 344 -4.51 4.16 -11.18
CA VAL A 344 -3.61 5.31 -11.20
C VAL A 344 -3.60 5.95 -12.57
N PRO A 345 -3.58 7.30 -12.68
CA PRO A 345 -3.47 7.99 -13.95
C PRO A 345 -2.24 7.59 -14.76
N ARG A 346 -2.35 7.56 -16.09
CA ARG A 346 -1.24 7.19 -17.00
C ARG A 346 -0.01 8.11 -16.89
N THR A 347 -0.18 9.30 -16.36
CA THR A 347 0.89 10.29 -16.14
C THR A 347 1.68 10.04 -14.86
N TYR A 348 1.34 9.01 -14.11
CA TYR A 348 2.09 8.60 -12.93
C TYR A 348 3.34 7.83 -13.37
N GLU A 349 4.51 8.33 -13.00
CA GLU A 349 5.80 7.79 -13.42
C GLU A 349 6.34 6.78 -12.41
N ASN A 350 7.06 5.77 -12.91
CA ASN A 350 7.77 4.73 -12.13
C ASN A 350 6.87 3.93 -11.18
N LEU A 351 5.67 3.56 -11.65
CA LEU A 351 4.75 2.77 -10.87
C LEU A 351 5.18 1.30 -10.81
N HIS A 352 6.02 0.97 -9.85
CA HIS A 352 6.24 -0.38 -9.37
C HIS A 352 5.74 -0.43 -7.94
N THR A 353 4.48 -0.79 -7.75
CA THR A 353 3.90 -0.69 -6.42
C THR A 353 4.46 -1.75 -5.48
N CYS A 354 4.79 -1.36 -4.26
CA CYS A 354 5.02 -2.28 -3.16
C CYS A 354 3.76 -3.09 -2.78
N GLU A 355 2.63 -2.80 -3.41
CA GLU A 355 1.33 -3.45 -3.21
C GLU A 355 1.09 -4.47 -4.34
N ASN A 356 1.94 -5.47 -4.47
CA ASN A 356 1.94 -6.41 -5.60
C ASN A 356 0.79 -7.43 -5.60
N TRP A 357 -0.11 -7.41 -4.60
CA TRP A 357 -1.39 -8.12 -4.68
C TRP A 357 -2.43 -7.40 -5.54
N LEU A 358 -2.18 -6.13 -5.86
CA LEU A 358 -3.00 -5.36 -6.78
C LEU A 358 -2.46 -5.49 -8.21
N PRO A 359 -3.31 -5.39 -9.24
CA PRO A 359 -2.88 -5.33 -10.62
C PRO A 359 -1.94 -4.15 -10.89
N ARG A 360 -1.13 -4.25 -11.96
CA ARG A 360 -0.32 -3.13 -12.45
C ARG A 360 -1.21 -1.90 -12.69
N SER A 361 -0.75 -0.73 -12.35
CA SER A 361 -1.49 0.54 -12.44
C SER A 361 -2.67 0.68 -11.47
N VAL A 362 -2.74 -0.16 -10.43
CA VAL A 362 -3.71 -0.04 -9.35
C VAL A 362 -2.96 0.18 -8.02
N MET A 363 -3.48 1.05 -7.19
CA MET A 363 -2.90 1.43 -5.90
C MET A 363 -3.98 1.40 -4.82
N SER A 364 -3.62 1.06 -3.58
CA SER A 364 -4.58 1.09 -2.49
C SER A 364 -5.09 2.52 -2.22
N ALA A 365 -6.35 2.62 -1.81
CA ALA A 365 -6.96 3.91 -1.50
C ALA A 365 -6.21 4.64 -0.36
N TRP A 366 -5.67 3.91 0.61
CA TRP A 366 -4.85 4.48 1.69
C TRP A 366 -3.61 5.21 1.17
N ARG A 367 -2.90 4.62 0.20
CA ARG A 367 -1.73 5.26 -0.43
C ARG A 367 -2.12 6.45 -1.29
N VAL A 368 -3.20 6.31 -2.08
CA VAL A 368 -3.73 7.40 -2.91
C VAL A 368 -4.16 8.59 -2.05
N ALA A 369 -4.73 8.36 -0.86
CA ALA A 369 -5.16 9.43 0.04
C ALA A 369 -4.02 10.40 0.41
N GLY A 370 -2.82 9.89 0.72
CA GLY A 370 -1.66 10.74 1.00
C GLY A 370 -1.24 11.59 -0.21
N ILE A 371 -1.34 11.03 -1.42
CA ILE A 371 -1.04 11.75 -2.67
C ILE A 371 -2.06 12.87 -2.91
N VAL A 372 -3.35 12.55 -2.78
CA VAL A 372 -4.45 13.52 -2.95
C VAL A 372 -4.34 14.63 -1.90
N HIS A 373 -4.06 14.29 -0.65
CA HIS A 373 -3.86 15.24 0.42
C HIS A 373 -2.78 16.28 0.08
N ALA A 374 -1.67 15.83 -0.50
CA ALA A 374 -0.58 16.70 -0.91
C ALA A 374 -0.92 17.54 -2.17
N LEU A 375 -1.68 16.98 -3.13
CA LEU A 375 -2.12 17.70 -4.33
C LEU A 375 -3.09 18.83 -4.02
N GLU A 376 -3.98 18.57 -3.07
CA GLU A 376 -4.99 19.53 -2.60
C GLU A 376 -4.44 20.51 -1.55
N GLU A 377 -3.22 20.30 -1.11
CA GLU A 377 -2.54 21.12 -0.08
C GLU A 377 -3.38 21.27 1.21
N TRP A 378 -4.06 20.20 1.61
CA TRP A 378 -4.87 20.23 2.83
C TRP A 378 -3.99 20.38 4.09
N ASN A 379 -4.40 21.27 4.98
CA ASN A 379 -3.61 21.64 6.16
C ASN A 379 -3.91 20.81 7.42
N GLY A 380 -4.91 19.95 7.40
CA GLY A 380 -5.28 19.08 8.51
C GLY A 380 -4.50 17.78 8.51
N HIS A 381 -4.29 17.18 9.68
CA HIS A 381 -3.89 15.78 9.78
C HIS A 381 -5.12 14.88 9.62
N GLU A 382 -4.94 13.72 8.99
CA GLU A 382 -5.91 12.65 8.95
C GLU A 382 -5.34 11.46 9.71
N CYS A 383 -5.53 11.44 11.02
CA CYS A 383 -5.01 10.41 11.92
C CYS A 383 -5.82 10.40 13.23
N GLY A 384 -5.63 9.40 14.08
CA GLY A 384 -6.43 9.22 15.27
C GLY A 384 -7.91 9.03 14.91
N ASP A 385 -8.79 9.77 15.58
CA ASP A 385 -10.23 9.72 15.31
C ASP A 385 -10.69 10.70 14.22
N THR A 386 -9.75 11.44 13.59
CA THR A 386 -10.08 12.39 12.54
C THR A 386 -10.07 11.75 11.17
N VAL A 387 -11.00 12.18 10.30
CA VAL A 387 -11.02 11.85 8.88
C VAL A 387 -11.25 13.13 8.08
N THR A 388 -10.59 13.26 6.96
CA THR A 388 -10.97 14.22 5.92
C THR A 388 -12.35 13.81 5.41
N GLY A 389 -13.23 14.74 5.05
CA GLY A 389 -14.59 14.35 4.61
C GLY A 389 -14.56 13.28 3.51
N VAL A 390 -15.29 12.18 3.70
CA VAL A 390 -15.29 11.00 2.80
C VAL A 390 -15.59 11.39 1.35
N GLU A 391 -16.65 12.17 1.13
CA GLU A 391 -17.04 12.65 -0.21
C GLU A 391 -16.01 13.62 -0.79
N LYS A 392 -15.43 14.50 0.05
CA LYS A 392 -14.38 15.42 -0.36
C LYS A 392 -13.15 14.68 -0.87
N ALA A 393 -12.70 13.66 -0.13
CA ALA A 393 -11.55 12.84 -0.52
C ALA A 393 -11.80 12.09 -1.83
N TRP A 394 -13.03 11.57 -2.01
CA TRP A 394 -13.43 10.87 -3.23
C TRP A 394 -13.43 11.78 -4.45
N HIS A 395 -14.10 12.93 -4.37
CA HIS A 395 -14.17 13.86 -5.49
C HIS A 395 -12.80 14.43 -5.87
N ALA A 396 -11.95 14.71 -4.88
CA ALA A 396 -10.58 15.15 -5.13
C ALA A 396 -9.75 14.06 -5.84
N ALA A 397 -9.87 12.79 -5.42
CA ALA A 397 -9.18 11.70 -6.09
C ALA A 397 -9.60 11.58 -7.57
N LEU A 398 -10.92 11.64 -7.85
CA LEU A 398 -11.44 11.62 -9.22
C LEU A 398 -10.97 12.81 -10.04
N ALA A 399 -10.96 14.01 -9.48
CA ALA A 399 -10.48 15.24 -10.14
C ALA A 399 -9.00 15.17 -10.52
N HIS A 400 -8.20 14.42 -9.75
CA HIS A 400 -6.80 14.15 -10.09
C HIS A 400 -6.62 12.97 -11.05
N GLY A 401 -7.70 12.31 -11.49
CA GLY A 401 -7.67 11.24 -12.48
C GLY A 401 -7.48 9.84 -11.89
N PHE A 402 -7.54 9.68 -10.58
CA PHE A 402 -7.64 8.36 -9.97
C PHE A 402 -9.06 7.82 -10.18
N LEU A 403 -9.19 6.62 -10.73
CA LEU A 403 -10.48 6.02 -11.04
C LEU A 403 -10.77 4.83 -10.11
N PRO A 404 -12.04 4.57 -9.75
CA PRO A 404 -12.37 3.40 -8.94
C PRO A 404 -11.95 2.11 -9.66
N PHE A 405 -11.29 1.20 -8.93
CA PHE A 405 -10.96 -0.11 -9.43
C PHE A 405 -12.13 -1.07 -9.19
N GLN A 406 -12.77 -1.52 -10.27
CA GLN A 406 -13.96 -2.39 -10.21
C GLN A 406 -13.70 -3.86 -10.50
N GLY A 407 -12.46 -4.24 -10.79
CA GLY A 407 -12.14 -5.59 -11.24
C GLY A 407 -11.23 -6.35 -10.31
N CYS A 408 -11.74 -7.34 -9.60
CA CYS A 408 -10.92 -8.42 -9.08
C CYS A 408 -11.52 -9.77 -9.49
N LYS A 409 -10.92 -10.40 -10.49
CA LYS A 409 -11.04 -11.84 -10.60
C LYS A 409 -9.96 -12.43 -9.69
N LEU A 410 -10.31 -12.59 -8.41
CA LEU A 410 -9.57 -13.46 -7.52
C LEU A 410 -9.94 -14.88 -7.95
N GLY A 411 -9.13 -15.50 -8.82
CA GLY A 411 -9.35 -16.85 -9.28
C GLY A 411 -8.04 -17.46 -9.70
#